data_d2baeadbcb653a2d16aa10c93ba63eb8
#
_entry.id   d2baeadbcb653a2d16aa10c93ba63eb8
#
_cell.length_a   1.000
_cell.length_b   1.000
_cell.length_c   1.000
_cell.angle_alpha   90.00
_cell.angle_beta   90.00
_cell.angle_gamma   90.00
#
_symmetry.space_group_name_H-M   'P 1'
#
loop_
_entity.id
_entity.type
_entity.pdbx_description
1 polymer ?
#
loop_
_entity_poly.entity_id
_entity_poly.type
_entity_poly.pdbx_seq_one_letter_code
_entity_poly.pdbx_strand_id
1 'polypeptide(L)'
;MMKNKLKLVGTLAVVSLLTACSGGSYKIKSESGNVVNTVPKWYMADFSEQKACDLSYFTSKDDEKQCIYGVGTAVSPDLNLAIEKAKMISKAELADIVAGKMNKQSKQFITELGKTETKTVVSEVESVLVNSIKDTPVRGYEIFAKDVTITKQKYYRAWVGLRLPMGEYNKMYNYTIAEAVDAYNVKEKAQI
;
A
#
# COMPACT_ATOMS: atom_id res chain seq x y z
N MET A 1 -16.13 63.53 -44.67
CA MET A 1 -16.11 63.09 -43.26
C MET A 1 -16.34 61.59 -43.23
N MET A 2 -15.29 60.79 -43.16
CA MET A 2 -15.40 59.34 -43.05
C MET A 2 -14.67 58.87 -41.78
N LYS A 3 -15.41 58.27 -40.84
CA LYS A 3 -14.92 57.74 -39.58
C LYS A 3 -14.47 56.33 -39.82
N ASN A 4 -13.17 56.07 -39.78
CA ASN A 4 -12.58 54.75 -39.75
C ASN A 4 -12.83 54.09 -38.38
N LYS A 5 -13.58 52.97 -38.36
CA LYS A 5 -13.72 52.08 -37.19
C LYS A 5 -12.59 51.07 -37.26
N LEU A 6 -11.63 51.24 -36.39
CA LEU A 6 -10.56 50.26 -36.13
C LEU A 6 -11.15 49.07 -35.40
N LYS A 7 -11.22 47.91 -36.04
CA LYS A 7 -11.62 46.65 -35.43
C LYS A 7 -10.42 46.09 -34.68
N LEU A 8 -10.50 46.12 -33.38
CA LEU A 8 -9.55 45.47 -32.49
C LEU A 8 -9.87 43.97 -32.50
N VAL A 9 -9.04 43.16 -33.17
CA VAL A 9 -9.10 41.71 -33.15
C VAL A 9 -8.34 41.26 -31.87
N GLY A 10 -9.10 40.93 -30.84
CA GLY A 10 -8.56 40.34 -29.63
C GLY A 10 -8.16 38.90 -29.88
N THR A 11 -6.88 38.63 -30.00
CA THR A 11 -6.33 37.28 -30.03
C THR A 11 -6.40 36.72 -28.63
N LEU A 12 -7.37 35.85 -28.39
CA LEU A 12 -7.48 35.09 -27.12
C LEU A 12 -6.42 34.00 -27.13
N ALA A 13 -5.29 34.27 -26.50
CA ALA A 13 -4.26 33.25 -26.21
C ALA A 13 -4.80 32.29 -25.15
N VAL A 14 -5.27 31.13 -25.59
CA VAL A 14 -5.58 30.01 -24.71
C VAL A 14 -4.26 29.46 -24.19
N VAL A 15 -3.83 29.91 -23.01
CA VAL A 15 -2.74 29.29 -22.26
C VAL A 15 -3.31 28.02 -21.69
N SER A 16 -3.12 26.91 -22.40
CA SER A 16 -3.33 25.55 -21.84
C SER A 16 -2.31 25.31 -20.73
N LEU A 17 -2.74 25.51 -19.50
CA LEU A 17 -2.04 25.04 -18.31
C LEU A 17 -2.06 23.52 -18.32
N LEU A 18 -1.04 22.93 -18.93
CA LEU A 18 -0.66 21.54 -18.70
C LEU A 18 -0.19 21.47 -17.24
N THR A 19 -1.13 21.24 -16.33
CA THR A 19 -0.79 20.76 -14.99
C THR A 19 -0.26 19.34 -15.13
N ALA A 20 1.03 19.23 -15.48
CA ALA A 20 1.75 18.00 -15.24
C ALA A 20 1.67 17.76 -13.73
N CYS A 21 1.01 16.67 -13.31
CA CYS A 21 1.12 16.13 -11.97
C CYS A 21 2.58 15.69 -11.77
N SER A 22 3.48 16.64 -11.59
CA SER A 22 4.83 16.38 -11.15
C SER A 22 4.73 15.93 -9.70
N GLY A 23 4.82 14.64 -9.46
CA GLY A 23 4.98 14.10 -8.13
C GLY A 23 6.11 14.87 -7.45
N GLY A 24 5.78 15.65 -6.41
CA GLY A 24 6.79 16.47 -5.73
C GLY A 24 7.86 15.57 -5.11
N SER A 25 9.07 16.09 -4.95
CA SER A 25 10.16 15.39 -4.28
C SER A 25 10.60 16.13 -3.02
N TYR A 26 10.99 15.37 -1.99
CA TYR A 26 11.71 15.90 -0.85
C TYR A 26 13.20 16.01 -1.19
N LYS A 27 13.80 17.15 -0.80
CA LYS A 27 15.24 17.36 -0.89
C LYS A 27 15.86 17.07 0.47
N ILE A 28 16.61 15.98 0.58
CA ILE A 28 17.40 15.69 1.78
C ILE A 28 18.66 16.54 1.72
N LYS A 29 18.84 17.40 2.72
CA LYS A 29 20.00 18.30 2.85
C LYS A 29 20.99 17.73 3.86
N SER A 30 22.28 17.97 3.63
CA SER A 30 23.33 17.80 4.63
C SER A 30 23.18 18.88 5.71
N GLU A 31 23.90 18.74 6.83
CA GLU A 31 23.99 19.77 7.88
C GLU A 31 24.48 21.12 7.33
N SER A 32 25.34 21.09 6.30
CA SER A 32 25.81 22.29 5.58
C SER A 32 24.75 22.91 4.64
N GLY A 33 23.53 22.38 4.59
CA GLY A 33 22.43 22.88 3.76
C GLY A 33 22.43 22.41 2.29
N ASN A 34 23.44 21.68 1.85
CA ASN A 34 23.51 21.17 0.48
C ASN A 34 22.54 20.01 0.27
N VAL A 35 21.87 19.95 -0.91
CA VAL A 35 21.01 18.83 -1.27
C VAL A 35 21.87 17.62 -1.59
N VAL A 36 21.77 16.57 -0.78
CA VAL A 36 22.51 15.33 -0.94
C VAL A 36 21.72 14.23 -1.65
N ASN A 37 20.38 14.28 -1.56
CA ASN A 37 19.48 13.32 -2.21
C ASN A 37 18.11 13.93 -2.45
N THR A 38 17.33 13.31 -3.35
CA THR A 38 15.92 13.62 -3.59
C THR A 38 15.12 12.33 -3.47
N VAL A 39 14.00 12.38 -2.74
CA VAL A 39 13.11 11.25 -2.48
C VAL A 39 11.69 11.64 -2.93
N PRO A 40 10.95 10.77 -3.62
CA PRO A 40 9.56 11.05 -3.98
C PRO A 40 8.73 11.39 -2.75
N LYS A 41 7.87 12.40 -2.84
CA LYS A 41 7.04 12.83 -1.70
C LYS A 41 6.13 11.72 -1.22
N TRP A 42 5.55 10.95 -2.14
CA TRP A 42 4.67 9.83 -1.81
C TRP A 42 5.39 8.73 -1.01
N TYR A 43 6.72 8.54 -1.24
CA TYR A 43 7.51 7.55 -0.50
C TYR A 43 7.67 7.91 0.99
N MET A 44 7.67 9.20 1.30
CA MET A 44 7.79 9.74 2.67
C MET A 44 6.44 10.08 3.30
N ALA A 45 5.33 9.76 2.63
CA ALA A 45 4.01 10.03 3.15
C ALA A 45 3.68 9.14 4.35
N ASP A 46 2.96 9.69 5.32
CA ASP A 46 2.34 8.87 6.37
C ASP A 46 1.04 8.26 5.84
N PHE A 47 1.06 6.96 5.60
CA PHE A 47 -0.09 6.22 5.08
C PHE A 47 -1.06 5.80 6.18
N SER A 48 -0.75 6.00 7.45
CA SER A 48 -1.63 5.66 8.58
C SER A 48 -2.90 6.49 8.59
N GLU A 49 -2.84 7.72 8.05
CA GLU A 49 -3.97 8.65 7.97
C GLU A 49 -4.72 8.60 6.63
N GLN A 50 -4.24 7.88 5.63
CA GLN A 50 -4.87 7.82 4.32
C GLN A 50 -6.10 6.91 4.34
N LYS A 51 -7.28 7.53 4.26
CA LYS A 51 -8.59 6.86 4.31
C LYS A 51 -9.10 6.34 2.97
N ALA A 52 -8.50 6.72 1.84
CA ALA A 52 -9.02 6.38 0.53
C ALA A 52 -7.98 5.67 -0.34
N CYS A 53 -8.34 4.52 -0.88
CA CYS A 53 -7.57 3.80 -1.89
C CYS A 53 -7.55 4.47 -3.25
N ASP A 54 -8.53 5.30 -3.54
CA ASP A 54 -8.76 5.81 -4.88
C ASP A 54 -8.50 7.31 -4.96
N LEU A 55 -7.59 7.68 -5.87
CA LEU A 55 -7.40 9.06 -6.32
C LEU A 55 -8.44 9.45 -7.38
N SER A 56 -9.40 8.57 -7.69
CA SER A 56 -10.47 8.84 -8.64
C SER A 56 -11.51 9.76 -8.01
N TYR A 57 -11.56 10.97 -8.50
CA TYR A 57 -12.48 12.05 -8.08
C TYR A 57 -13.97 11.75 -8.30
N PHE A 58 -14.32 10.57 -8.82
CA PHE A 58 -15.66 10.26 -9.34
C PHE A 58 -16.39 9.08 -8.68
N THR A 59 -15.83 8.46 -7.65
CA THR A 59 -16.52 7.36 -6.98
C THR A 59 -16.95 7.73 -5.57
N SER A 60 -18.26 7.64 -5.40
CA SER A 60 -19.08 7.87 -4.20
C SER A 60 -18.50 7.39 -2.87
N LYS A 61 -18.73 8.16 -1.91
CA LYS A 61 -18.98 8.11 -0.45
C LYS A 61 -19.03 6.73 0.26
N ASP A 62 -18.15 5.78 0.00
CA ASP A 62 -18.12 4.58 0.81
C ASP A 62 -16.83 4.52 1.62
N ASP A 63 -16.98 4.55 2.95
CA ASP A 63 -15.93 4.43 3.97
C ASP A 63 -15.14 3.09 3.87
N GLU A 64 -15.52 2.22 2.94
CA GLU A 64 -14.92 0.91 2.72
C GLU A 64 -13.65 0.91 1.86
N LYS A 65 -13.26 2.06 1.31
CA LYS A 65 -12.08 2.16 0.41
C LYS A 65 -10.80 2.53 1.15
N GLN A 66 -10.55 1.90 2.27
CA GLN A 66 -9.26 1.99 2.93
C GLN A 66 -8.26 1.05 2.25
N CYS A 67 -7.00 1.44 2.22
CA CYS A 67 -5.90 0.60 1.75
C CYS A 67 -4.83 0.40 2.81
N ILE A 68 -4.13 -0.71 2.70
CA ILE A 68 -2.85 -0.95 3.38
C ILE A 68 -1.75 -0.65 2.36
N TYR A 69 -0.71 0.06 2.77
CA TYR A 69 0.38 0.49 1.90
C TYR A 69 1.69 -0.13 2.33
N GLY A 70 2.52 -0.50 1.34
CA GLY A 70 3.90 -0.88 1.55
C GLY A 70 4.78 -0.17 0.52
N VAL A 71 5.93 0.33 0.94
CA VAL A 71 6.85 1.07 0.08
C VAL A 71 8.25 0.46 0.14
N GLY A 72 8.98 0.54 -0.96
CA GLY A 72 10.32 -0.02 -1.01
C GLY A 72 11.23 0.76 -1.97
N THR A 73 12.51 0.71 -1.70
CA THR A 73 13.53 1.30 -2.56
C THR A 73 14.71 0.37 -2.70
N ALA A 74 15.33 0.38 -3.88
CA ALA A 74 16.52 -0.38 -4.15
C ALA A 74 17.44 0.32 -5.15
N VAL A 75 18.71 -0.04 -5.14
CA VAL A 75 19.71 0.46 -6.09
C VAL A 75 20.31 -0.73 -6.84
N SER A 76 20.52 -0.56 -8.17
CA SER A 76 21.16 -1.55 -9.03
C SER A 76 21.81 -0.87 -10.23
N PRO A 77 22.89 -1.44 -10.80
CA PRO A 77 23.41 -1.00 -12.09
C PRO A 77 22.43 -1.29 -13.25
N ASP A 78 21.53 -2.26 -13.09
CA ASP A 78 20.46 -2.58 -14.04
C ASP A 78 19.13 -1.98 -13.59
N LEU A 79 18.42 -1.33 -14.50
CA LEU A 79 17.15 -0.65 -14.24
C LEU A 79 16.05 -1.63 -13.81
N ASN A 80 15.89 -2.73 -14.53
CA ASN A 80 14.81 -3.68 -14.25
C ASN A 80 15.05 -4.36 -12.91
N LEU A 81 16.30 -4.72 -12.63
CA LEU A 81 16.70 -5.31 -11.36
C LEU A 81 16.48 -4.34 -10.18
N ALA A 82 16.72 -3.03 -10.38
CA ALA A 82 16.43 -2.02 -9.35
C ALA A 82 14.92 -1.98 -9.04
N ILE A 83 14.07 -1.99 -10.07
CA ILE A 83 12.61 -1.97 -9.93
C ILE A 83 12.11 -3.24 -9.24
N GLU A 84 12.55 -4.41 -9.69
CA GLU A 84 12.11 -5.69 -9.10
C GLU A 84 12.56 -5.83 -7.63
N LYS A 85 13.79 -5.43 -7.29
CA LYS A 85 14.24 -5.39 -5.90
C LYS A 85 13.39 -4.44 -5.04
N ALA A 86 13.11 -3.23 -5.54
CA ALA A 86 12.27 -2.26 -4.83
C ALA A 86 10.85 -2.82 -4.60
N LYS A 87 10.28 -3.48 -5.61
CA LYS A 87 8.97 -4.14 -5.53
C LYS A 87 8.97 -5.29 -4.52
N MET A 88 10.02 -6.10 -4.47
CA MET A 88 10.16 -7.16 -3.47
C MET A 88 10.20 -6.60 -2.05
N ILE A 89 10.93 -5.51 -1.82
CA ILE A 89 10.99 -4.82 -0.53
C ILE A 89 9.62 -4.26 -0.16
N SER A 90 8.94 -3.57 -1.09
CA SER A 90 7.57 -3.07 -0.86
C SER A 90 6.59 -4.18 -0.50
N LYS A 91 6.72 -5.35 -1.15
CA LYS A 91 5.86 -6.51 -0.88
C LYS A 91 6.15 -7.11 0.49
N ALA A 92 7.40 -7.18 0.91
CA ALA A 92 7.78 -7.66 2.23
C ALA A 92 7.20 -6.74 3.32
N GLU A 93 7.37 -5.42 3.18
CA GLU A 93 6.79 -4.44 4.11
C GLU A 93 5.26 -4.54 4.16
N LEU A 94 4.60 -4.64 3.01
CA LEU A 94 3.14 -4.83 2.94
C LEU A 94 2.71 -6.12 3.65
N ALA A 95 3.45 -7.21 3.48
CA ALA A 95 3.17 -8.49 4.13
C ALA A 95 3.31 -8.40 5.65
N ASP A 96 4.32 -7.71 6.15
CA ASP A 96 4.53 -7.50 7.60
C ASP A 96 3.39 -6.69 8.21
N ILE A 97 2.93 -5.62 7.54
CA ILE A 97 1.79 -4.81 7.99
C ILE A 97 0.50 -5.64 8.00
N VAL A 98 0.25 -6.42 6.94
CA VAL A 98 -0.91 -7.31 6.82
C VAL A 98 -0.90 -8.35 7.94
N ALA A 99 0.22 -9.04 8.16
CA ALA A 99 0.37 -10.03 9.22
C ALA A 99 0.15 -9.41 10.61
N GLY A 100 0.72 -8.24 10.87
CA GLY A 100 0.53 -7.50 12.12
C GLY A 100 -0.94 -7.14 12.37
N LYS A 101 -1.66 -6.70 11.33
CA LYS A 101 -3.08 -6.38 11.40
C LYS A 101 -3.93 -7.64 11.62
N MET A 102 -3.65 -8.73 10.91
CA MET A 102 -4.31 -10.02 11.11
C MET A 102 -4.11 -10.54 12.53
N ASN A 103 -2.88 -10.50 13.04
CA ASN A 103 -2.58 -10.91 14.42
C ASN A 103 -3.35 -10.11 15.47
N LYS A 104 -3.50 -8.79 15.26
CA LYS A 104 -4.30 -7.94 16.15
C LYS A 104 -5.78 -8.32 16.14
N GLN A 105 -6.35 -8.55 14.96
CA GLN A 105 -7.76 -8.95 14.83
C GLN A 105 -8.00 -10.37 15.34
N SER A 106 -7.06 -11.29 15.11
CA SER A 106 -7.15 -12.67 15.61
C SER A 106 -7.18 -12.73 17.13
N LYS A 107 -6.43 -11.88 17.83
CA LYS A 107 -6.52 -11.77 19.30
C LYS A 107 -7.90 -11.38 19.79
N GLN A 108 -8.60 -10.49 19.06
CA GLN A 108 -9.98 -10.12 19.38
C GLN A 108 -10.91 -11.32 19.17
N PHE A 109 -10.80 -12.02 18.04
CA PHE A 109 -11.56 -13.23 17.76
C PHE A 109 -11.34 -14.31 18.83
N ILE A 110 -10.10 -14.62 19.20
CA ILE A 110 -9.77 -15.60 20.26
C ILE A 110 -10.35 -15.17 21.61
N THR A 111 -10.34 -13.87 21.92
CA THR A 111 -10.93 -13.36 23.17
C THR A 111 -12.45 -13.55 23.18
N GLU A 112 -13.11 -13.36 22.05
CA GLU A 112 -14.56 -13.60 21.92
C GLU A 112 -14.88 -15.09 21.98
N LEU A 113 -14.13 -15.93 21.29
CA LEU A 113 -14.25 -17.39 21.33
C LEU A 113 -14.10 -17.94 22.75
N GLY A 114 -13.16 -17.41 23.54
CA GLY A 114 -12.92 -17.80 24.93
C GLY A 114 -14.08 -17.49 25.91
N LYS A 115 -15.11 -16.76 25.48
CA LYS A 115 -16.35 -16.54 26.27
C LYS A 115 -17.33 -17.70 26.14
N THR A 116 -17.26 -18.46 25.06
CA THR A 116 -18.23 -19.52 24.72
C THR A 116 -17.60 -20.91 24.72
N GLU A 117 -16.29 -21.01 24.48
CA GLU A 117 -15.58 -22.26 24.29
C GLU A 117 -14.64 -22.60 25.45
N THR A 118 -14.21 -23.86 25.53
CA THR A 118 -13.26 -24.33 26.53
C THR A 118 -11.84 -23.82 26.22
N LYS A 119 -10.98 -23.76 27.23
CA LYS A 119 -9.58 -23.31 27.08
C LYS A 119 -8.80 -24.16 26.07
N THR A 120 -9.10 -25.45 25.97
CA THR A 120 -8.46 -26.36 25.02
C THR A 120 -8.77 -25.97 23.60
N VAL A 121 -10.06 -25.76 23.28
CA VAL A 121 -10.55 -25.29 21.97
C VAL A 121 -9.87 -23.99 21.59
N VAL A 122 -9.90 -23.02 22.48
CA VAL A 122 -9.30 -21.68 22.27
C VAL A 122 -7.81 -21.80 21.94
N SER A 123 -7.06 -22.61 22.70
CA SER A 123 -5.61 -22.77 22.49
C SER A 123 -5.28 -23.46 21.16
N GLU A 124 -6.07 -24.44 20.74
CA GLU A 124 -5.87 -25.12 19.46
C GLU A 124 -6.19 -24.20 18.27
N VAL A 125 -7.30 -23.50 18.30
CA VAL A 125 -7.68 -22.52 17.26
C VAL A 125 -6.63 -21.40 17.18
N GLU A 126 -6.15 -20.88 18.31
CA GLU A 126 -5.09 -19.87 18.36
C GLU A 126 -3.80 -20.38 17.69
N SER A 127 -3.39 -21.61 17.98
CA SER A 127 -2.18 -22.21 17.40
C SER A 127 -2.28 -22.33 15.89
N VAL A 128 -3.42 -22.78 15.37
CA VAL A 128 -3.65 -22.89 13.92
C VAL A 128 -3.66 -21.49 13.28
N LEU A 129 -4.37 -20.53 13.87
CA LEU A 129 -4.42 -19.16 13.38
C LEU A 129 -3.05 -18.50 13.25
N VAL A 130 -2.20 -18.63 14.27
CA VAL A 130 -0.85 -18.05 14.24
C VAL A 130 -0.03 -18.63 13.09
N ASN A 131 -0.15 -19.92 12.82
CA ASN A 131 0.57 -20.56 11.71
C ASN A 131 -0.02 -20.14 10.35
N SER A 132 -1.34 -20.17 10.20
CA SER A 132 -2.01 -19.78 8.96
C SER A 132 -1.73 -18.31 8.59
N ILE A 133 -1.65 -17.39 9.57
CA ILE A 133 -1.30 -15.99 9.31
C ILE A 133 0.12 -15.85 8.77
N LYS A 134 1.08 -16.61 9.32
CA LYS A 134 2.48 -16.59 8.84
C LYS A 134 2.59 -17.04 7.39
N ASP A 135 1.79 -18.02 7.00
CA ASP A 135 1.86 -18.66 5.68
C ASP A 135 0.92 -18.00 4.67
N THR A 136 0.11 -17.00 5.08
CA THR A 136 -0.85 -16.33 4.18
C THR A 136 -0.12 -15.46 3.15
N PRO A 137 -0.16 -15.81 1.84
CA PRO A 137 0.46 -14.99 0.82
C PRO A 137 -0.36 -13.72 0.57
N VAL A 138 0.28 -12.56 0.61
CA VAL A 138 -0.38 -11.30 0.26
C VAL A 138 -0.67 -11.27 -1.24
N ARG A 139 -1.96 -11.16 -1.60
CA ARG A 139 -2.49 -11.14 -2.97
C ARG A 139 -3.43 -9.95 -3.17
N GLY A 140 -3.70 -9.60 -4.42
CA GLY A 140 -4.65 -8.52 -4.76
C GLY A 140 -4.10 -7.11 -4.53
N TYR A 141 -2.79 -6.96 -4.33
CA TYR A 141 -2.14 -5.67 -4.24
C TYR A 141 -1.88 -5.07 -5.63
N GLU A 142 -1.80 -3.74 -5.68
CA GLU A 142 -1.54 -2.97 -6.89
C GLU A 142 -0.35 -2.03 -6.69
N ILE A 143 0.35 -1.69 -7.78
CA ILE A 143 1.35 -0.62 -7.75
C ILE A 143 0.62 0.71 -7.86
N PHE A 144 0.71 1.57 -6.84
CA PHE A 144 0.11 2.92 -6.88
C PHE A 144 1.11 4.00 -7.28
N ALA A 145 2.40 3.75 -7.09
CA ALA A 145 3.45 4.70 -7.47
C ALA A 145 4.76 3.98 -7.79
N LYS A 146 5.51 4.56 -8.73
CA LYS A 146 6.85 4.10 -9.10
C LYS A 146 7.67 5.29 -9.61
N ASP A 147 8.86 5.48 -9.05
CA ASP A 147 9.84 6.47 -9.47
C ASP A 147 11.23 5.85 -9.63
N VAL A 148 12.01 6.40 -10.54
CA VAL A 148 13.41 6.00 -10.76
C VAL A 148 14.29 7.23 -10.89
N THR A 149 15.44 7.20 -10.26
CA THR A 149 16.49 8.21 -10.42
C THR A 149 17.85 7.55 -10.68
N ILE A 150 18.79 8.32 -11.19
CA ILE A 150 20.17 7.87 -11.38
C ILE A 150 21.01 8.43 -10.23
N THR A 151 21.75 7.56 -9.55
CA THR A 151 22.67 7.93 -8.48
C THR A 151 23.93 8.60 -9.04
N LYS A 152 24.74 9.22 -8.17
CA LYS A 152 26.04 9.81 -8.55
C LYS A 152 26.99 8.77 -9.16
N GLN A 153 26.88 7.50 -8.76
CA GLN A 153 27.66 6.37 -9.31
C GLN A 153 27.07 5.81 -10.62
N LYS A 154 26.09 6.49 -11.21
CA LYS A 154 25.38 6.07 -12.42
C LYS A 154 24.58 4.75 -12.26
N TYR A 155 24.20 4.38 -11.04
CA TYR A 155 23.28 3.29 -10.79
C TYR A 155 21.82 3.81 -10.78
N TYR A 156 20.88 2.93 -11.06
CA TYR A 156 19.46 3.22 -10.96
C TYR A 156 19.00 3.02 -9.52
N ARG A 157 18.31 4.02 -8.98
CA ARG A 157 17.56 3.89 -7.73
C ARG A 157 16.09 3.89 -8.08
N ALA A 158 15.39 2.83 -7.72
CA ALA A 158 13.95 2.70 -7.88
C ALA A 158 13.24 2.85 -6.53
N TRP A 159 12.08 3.48 -6.55
CA TRP A 159 11.09 3.48 -5.48
C TRP A 159 9.81 2.87 -6.02
N VAL A 160 9.20 1.98 -5.25
CA VAL A 160 7.95 1.32 -5.60
C VAL A 160 7.01 1.41 -4.41
N GLY A 161 5.77 1.79 -4.66
CA GLY A 161 4.69 1.79 -3.69
C GLY A 161 3.62 0.80 -4.10
N LEU A 162 3.25 -0.09 -3.17
CA LEU A 162 2.17 -1.04 -3.30
C LEU A 162 1.01 -0.64 -2.39
N ARG A 163 -0.21 -0.88 -2.85
CA ARG A 163 -1.43 -0.74 -2.05
C ARG A 163 -2.23 -2.03 -2.08
N LEU A 164 -2.84 -2.38 -0.97
CA LEU A 164 -3.77 -3.50 -0.83
C LEU A 164 -5.12 -2.95 -0.39
N PRO A 165 -6.19 -3.06 -1.21
CA PRO A 165 -7.53 -2.67 -0.82
C PRO A 165 -8.02 -3.48 0.40
N MET A 166 -8.74 -2.83 1.33
CA MET A 166 -9.28 -3.50 2.52
C MET A 166 -10.22 -4.65 2.21
N GLY A 167 -10.93 -4.59 1.07
CA GLY A 167 -11.75 -5.71 0.61
C GLY A 167 -10.93 -6.98 0.37
N GLU A 168 -9.75 -6.86 -0.24
CA GLU A 168 -8.84 -7.99 -0.47
C GLU A 168 -8.22 -8.48 0.84
N TYR A 169 -7.84 -7.56 1.74
CA TYR A 169 -7.40 -7.90 3.08
C TYR A 169 -8.47 -8.68 3.85
N ASN A 170 -9.71 -8.21 3.86
CA ASN A 170 -10.81 -8.86 4.56
C ASN A 170 -11.10 -10.27 4.01
N LYS A 171 -11.02 -10.46 2.69
CA LYS A 171 -11.13 -11.80 2.07
C LYS A 171 -10.05 -12.75 2.59
N MET A 172 -8.79 -12.30 2.62
CA MET A 172 -7.69 -13.10 3.14
C MET A 172 -7.87 -13.42 4.63
N TYR A 173 -8.24 -12.42 5.45
CA TYR A 173 -8.49 -12.62 6.87
C TYR A 173 -9.62 -13.61 7.15
N ASN A 174 -10.77 -13.45 6.48
CA ASN A 174 -11.91 -14.35 6.65
C ASN A 174 -11.58 -15.78 6.22
N TYR A 175 -10.81 -15.93 5.14
CA TYR A 175 -10.34 -17.25 4.71
C TYR A 175 -9.45 -17.89 5.77
N THR A 176 -8.50 -17.15 6.34
CA THR A 176 -7.59 -17.63 7.39
C THR A 176 -8.35 -18.06 8.66
N ILE A 177 -9.38 -17.30 9.06
CA ILE A 177 -10.24 -17.68 10.19
C ILE A 177 -11.03 -18.95 9.89
N ALA A 178 -11.63 -19.05 8.71
CA ALA A 178 -12.40 -20.24 8.31
C ALA A 178 -11.51 -21.48 8.30
N GLU A 179 -10.32 -21.39 7.73
CA GLU A 179 -9.34 -22.49 7.70
C GLU A 179 -8.95 -22.96 9.12
N ALA A 180 -8.75 -22.03 10.06
CA ALA A 180 -8.41 -22.37 11.44
C ALA A 180 -9.57 -23.07 12.16
N VAL A 181 -10.81 -22.62 11.94
CA VAL A 181 -12.01 -23.26 12.53
C VAL A 181 -12.25 -24.64 11.93
N ASP A 182 -12.10 -24.78 10.59
CA ASP A 182 -12.27 -26.07 9.91
C ASP A 182 -11.21 -27.07 10.34
N ALA A 183 -9.95 -26.67 10.49
CA ALA A 183 -8.87 -27.54 10.98
C ALA A 183 -9.15 -28.06 12.40
N TYR A 184 -9.76 -27.22 13.27
CA TYR A 184 -10.20 -27.65 14.58
C TYR A 184 -11.33 -28.69 14.47
N ASN A 185 -12.39 -28.42 13.71
CA ASN A 185 -13.53 -29.31 13.53
C ASN A 185 -13.15 -30.69 12.96
N VAL A 186 -12.14 -30.74 12.08
CA VAL A 186 -11.61 -32.00 11.53
C VAL A 186 -10.90 -32.81 12.61
N LYS A 187 -10.10 -32.16 13.45
CA LYS A 187 -9.40 -32.86 14.56
C LYS A 187 -10.38 -33.43 15.59
N GLU A 188 -11.40 -32.68 15.97
CA GLU A 188 -12.44 -33.14 16.90
C GLU A 188 -13.16 -34.40 16.39
N LYS A 189 -13.55 -34.40 15.11
CA LYS A 189 -14.19 -35.56 14.47
C LYS A 189 -13.28 -36.79 14.34
N ALA A 190 -11.97 -36.60 14.26
CA ALA A 190 -11.01 -37.69 14.15
C ALA A 190 -10.67 -38.35 15.52
N GLN A 191 -11.07 -37.73 16.63
CA GLN A 191 -10.86 -38.24 17.99
C GLN A 191 -12.07 -39.03 18.54
N ILE A 192 -13.19 -39.07 17.78
CA ILE A 192 -14.38 -39.86 18.08
C ILE A 192 -14.30 -41.19 17.30
#